data_de8e9124114211934842666176100552
#
_entry.id   de8e9124114211934842666176100552
#
_cell.length_a   1.000
_cell.length_b   1.000
_cell.length_c   1.000
_cell.angle_alpha   90.00
_cell.angle_beta   90.00
_cell.angle_gamma   90.00
#
_symmetry.space_group_name_H-M   'P 1'
#
loop_
_entity.id
_entity.type
_entity.pdbx_description
1 polymer ?
#
loop_
_entity_poly.entity_id
_entity_poly.type
_entity_poly.pdbx_seq_one_letter_code
_entity_poly.pdbx_strand_id
1 'polypeptide(L)'
;MAHLLSTCFYSNLSSGATSCSKPSTRCSVIYPTSLTFRKFSQSPTKKLISHRERPPRGRSTRRSNNIITAGLPVTQEANTQPSNGSHLTSKDSSKRKRVMIIGGDGYCGWATALHLSKMDYEVAIVDNLVRRLFDHQLGLASLTPIASIHDRIRCWKSLTGKDIELYIGDICDFEFLTETFKSFEPDTVVHFGEQRSAPYSMIDRSRAVFTQHNNVIGTLNVLFAIKEFREDCHLVKLGTMGEYGTPNIDIEEGYITITHNGRTDTLPYPKQGSSFYHLSKVHDSNNIAFTCKAWGIRATDLNQGVVYGVRTEETEMHEVLCNRLDYDAVFGTALNRFCVQAAVGHPLTVYGKGGQTRGYLDIRDTVQCVELAIANPAEPGEFRVFNQFTEQFSVNDLAALVTKAGEKIGLDVSTLSVPNPRVEAEEHYYNAKHTKLVELGLKPHILSDSLLDSLLNFAVQYKDRVDRKQIMPSVSWKKIGAKPKTVAALSFMGSGI
;
A
#
# COMPACT_ATOMS: atom_id res chain seq x y z
N MET A 1 18.12 17.87 -19.81
CA MET A 1 19.16 16.83 -19.99
C MET A 1 18.54 15.43 -20.13
N ALA A 2 17.53 15.30 -20.97
CA ALA A 2 16.75 14.05 -21.15
C ALA A 2 16.72 13.60 -22.61
N HIS A 3 17.86 13.72 -23.34
CA HIS A 3 17.90 13.41 -24.77
C HIS A 3 19.10 12.54 -25.22
N LEU A 4 19.63 11.67 -24.36
CA LEU A 4 20.82 10.87 -24.70
C LEU A 4 20.82 9.42 -24.17
N LEU A 5 19.67 8.75 -24.10
CA LEU A 5 19.63 7.30 -23.76
C LEU A 5 18.66 6.49 -24.66
N SER A 6 18.46 6.89 -25.92
CA SER A 6 17.57 6.14 -26.82
C SER A 6 18.23 5.58 -28.07
N THR A 7 19.54 5.34 -28.09
CA THR A 7 20.16 4.69 -29.27
C THR A 7 21.37 3.84 -28.84
N CYS A 8 21.12 2.64 -28.35
CA CYS A 8 22.11 1.54 -28.36
C CYS A 8 21.48 0.24 -27.83
N PHE A 9 20.59 -0.38 -28.59
CA PHE A 9 20.32 -1.82 -28.52
C PHE A 9 19.52 -2.24 -29.75
N TYR A 10 20.22 -2.44 -30.85
CA TYR A 10 19.88 -3.44 -31.90
C TYR A 10 21.03 -3.47 -32.91
N SER A 11 21.79 -4.52 -32.86
CA SER A 11 22.46 -5.24 -33.94
C SER A 11 23.79 -5.83 -33.44
N ASN A 12 23.84 -7.15 -33.38
CA ASN A 12 24.85 -7.95 -34.02
C ASN A 12 24.82 -9.39 -33.50
N LEU A 13 24.19 -10.23 -34.27
CA LEU A 13 24.52 -11.64 -34.40
C LEU A 13 25.19 -11.80 -35.77
N SER A 14 26.50 -12.04 -35.82
CA SER A 14 27.15 -13.02 -36.68
C SER A 14 28.67 -12.92 -36.62
N SER A 15 29.27 -14.02 -36.21
CA SER A 15 30.52 -14.67 -36.62
C SER A 15 31.72 -13.83 -37.11
N GLY A 16 32.92 -14.11 -36.51
CA GLY A 16 34.18 -13.92 -37.20
C GLY A 16 35.35 -13.57 -36.26
N ALA A 17 36.16 -14.59 -35.92
CA ALA A 17 37.43 -14.41 -35.24
C ALA A 17 38.46 -13.73 -36.18
N THR A 18 39.18 -12.74 -35.65
CA THR A 18 40.63 -12.56 -35.94
C THR A 18 41.28 -11.51 -35.01
N SER A 19 42.44 -11.84 -34.54
CA SER A 19 43.36 -11.07 -33.70
C SER A 19 43.79 -9.73 -34.32
N CYS A 20 43.90 -8.63 -33.55
CA CYS A 20 45.11 -7.77 -33.57
C CYS A 20 45.01 -6.62 -32.54
N SER A 21 46.12 -6.50 -31.76
CA SER A 21 46.80 -5.37 -31.16
C SER A 21 46.03 -4.09 -30.72
N LYS A 22 46.32 -3.69 -29.44
CA LYS A 22 46.03 -2.37 -28.81
C LYS A 22 46.69 -1.21 -29.56
N PRO A 23 46.05 -0.01 -29.47
CA PRO A 23 46.77 1.02 -28.72
C PRO A 23 45.86 1.83 -27.72
N SER A 24 46.55 2.29 -26.69
CA SER A 24 46.07 3.15 -25.61
C SER A 24 45.76 4.56 -26.07
N THR A 25 44.61 5.08 -25.69
CA THR A 25 44.37 6.54 -25.66
C THR A 25 43.65 6.90 -24.36
N ARG A 26 44.39 7.59 -23.48
CA ARG A 26 43.87 8.25 -22.28
C ARG A 26 43.03 9.47 -22.71
N CYS A 27 41.79 9.50 -22.33
CA CYS A 27 40.97 10.71 -22.37
C CYS A 27 40.90 11.26 -20.95
N SER A 28 41.54 12.39 -20.72
CA SER A 28 41.51 13.15 -19.47
C SER A 28 40.25 14.04 -19.47
N VAL A 29 39.34 13.82 -18.53
CA VAL A 29 38.20 14.72 -18.27
C VAL A 29 38.60 15.66 -17.14
N ILE A 30 38.62 16.96 -17.45
CA ILE A 30 38.90 18.04 -16.50
C ILE A 30 37.58 18.40 -15.80
N TYR A 31 37.56 18.31 -14.46
CA TYR A 31 36.48 18.84 -13.63
C TYR A 31 36.81 20.24 -13.16
N PRO A 32 35.87 21.19 -13.17
CA PRO A 32 36.08 22.48 -12.51
C PRO A 32 35.85 22.35 -11.00
N THR A 33 36.89 22.71 -10.25
CA THR A 33 36.89 22.90 -8.81
C THR A 33 36.39 24.27 -8.43
N SER A 34 35.70 24.32 -7.28
CA SER A 34 35.46 25.43 -6.38
C SER A 34 34.04 26.07 -6.36
N LEU A 35 33.33 25.69 -5.31
CA LEU A 35 32.30 26.53 -4.67
C LEU A 35 32.67 26.67 -3.19
N THR A 36 33.02 27.86 -2.81
CA THR A 36 33.44 28.32 -1.49
C THR A 36 32.26 28.39 -0.53
N PHE A 37 32.28 27.64 0.55
CA PHE A 37 31.38 27.80 1.68
C PHE A 37 31.73 29.01 2.52
N ARG A 38 30.85 29.98 2.65
CA ARG A 38 30.92 31.03 3.66
C ARG A 38 30.51 30.47 5.02
N LYS A 39 31.45 30.49 5.96
CA LYS A 39 31.20 30.26 7.38
C LYS A 39 30.46 31.48 7.96
N PHE A 40 29.31 31.23 8.57
CA PHE A 40 28.71 32.20 9.49
C PHE A 40 29.32 32.01 10.87
N SER A 41 29.99 33.09 11.34
CA SER A 41 30.57 33.16 12.68
C SER A 41 29.48 33.47 13.71
N GLN A 42 29.51 32.68 14.78
CA GLN A 42 28.77 32.98 16.02
C GLN A 42 29.50 34.07 16.78
N SER A 43 28.79 35.07 17.28
CA SER A 43 29.26 35.92 18.36
C SER A 43 28.25 35.93 19.53
N PRO A 44 28.71 36.00 20.76
CA PRO A 44 27.91 35.76 21.96
C PRO A 44 27.36 37.04 22.55
N THR A 45 26.10 37.08 22.94
CA THR A 45 25.56 38.17 23.78
C THR A 45 24.95 37.68 25.06
N LYS A 46 25.51 38.25 26.05
CA LYS A 46 25.33 38.37 27.48
C LYS A 46 23.91 38.24 28.04
N LYS A 47 23.89 37.55 29.20
CA LYS A 47 22.85 37.57 30.24
C LYS A 47 22.48 38.99 30.68
N LEU A 48 21.19 39.22 30.85
CA LEU A 48 20.71 40.19 31.85
C LEU A 48 19.50 39.59 32.59
N ILE A 49 19.70 39.42 33.89
CA ILE A 49 18.71 39.10 34.91
C ILE A 49 18.07 40.42 35.34
N SER A 50 16.74 40.50 35.41
CA SER A 50 16.09 41.43 36.29
C SER A 50 14.79 40.86 36.85
N HIS A 51 14.78 40.76 38.16
CA HIS A 51 13.61 40.56 39.03
C HIS A 51 12.64 41.72 38.93
N ARG A 52 11.32 41.44 38.99
CA ARG A 52 10.33 42.19 39.78
C ARG A 52 8.99 41.46 39.80
N GLU A 53 8.64 40.90 40.92
CA GLU A 53 7.63 41.30 41.92
C GLU A 53 6.16 41.28 41.48
N ARG A 54 5.39 40.40 42.13
CA ARG A 54 3.91 40.44 42.25
C ARG A 54 3.51 41.55 43.25
N PRO A 55 2.32 42.13 43.10
CA PRO A 55 1.28 41.97 44.12
C PRO A 55 -0.18 42.07 43.54
N PRO A 56 -1.24 42.19 44.42
CA PRO A 56 -1.84 41.12 45.20
C PRO A 56 -3.36 40.96 44.88
N ARG A 57 -3.96 39.99 45.58
CA ARG A 57 -5.40 39.64 45.59
C ARG A 57 -6.35 40.80 45.86
N GLY A 58 -7.48 40.79 45.14
CA GLY A 58 -8.70 41.54 45.50
C GLY A 58 -9.93 40.64 45.43
N ARG A 59 -10.75 40.68 46.46
CA ARG A 59 -11.86 39.82 46.85
C ARG A 59 -13.19 40.27 46.21
N SER A 60 -14.08 39.27 46.00
CA SER A 60 -15.56 39.30 46.25
C SER A 60 -16.46 40.09 45.33
N THR A 61 -17.43 39.45 44.70
CA THR A 61 -18.81 39.39 45.26
C THR A 61 -19.71 38.44 44.47
N ARG A 62 -20.57 37.77 45.20
CA ARG A 62 -21.70 36.89 44.82
C ARG A 62 -22.78 37.66 44.05
N ARG A 63 -23.48 36.92 43.11
CA ARG A 63 -24.96 36.84 43.00
C ARG A 63 -25.24 35.85 41.87
N SER A 64 -25.83 34.77 42.16
CA SER A 64 -27.21 34.27 42.39
C SER A 64 -27.96 33.92 41.09
N ASN A 65 -28.16 32.62 40.99
CA ASN A 65 -29.29 31.84 40.46
C ASN A 65 -30.25 32.50 39.45
N ASN A 66 -30.40 31.82 38.30
CA ASN A 66 -31.81 31.48 37.89
C ASN A 66 -31.77 30.19 37.07
N ILE A 67 -32.48 29.20 37.64
CA ILE A 67 -32.93 27.97 37.00
C ILE A 67 -34.21 28.36 36.22
N ILE A 68 -34.25 28.01 34.91
CA ILE A 68 -35.54 27.91 34.19
C ILE A 68 -35.58 26.53 33.54
N THR A 69 -36.36 25.67 34.13
CA THR A 69 -36.99 24.47 33.58
C THR A 69 -38.22 24.84 32.74
N ALA A 70 -38.30 24.36 31.50
CA ALA A 70 -39.51 24.13 30.76
C ALA A 70 -39.15 23.21 29.59
N GLY A 71 -39.63 22.00 29.45
CA GLY A 71 -41.06 21.64 29.39
C GLY A 71 -41.36 21.34 27.93
N LEU A 72 -41.32 20.03 27.55
CA LEU A 72 -41.78 19.53 26.25
C LEU A 72 -43.29 19.84 26.07
N PRO A 73 -43.77 19.98 24.83
CA PRO A 73 -45.06 19.41 24.48
C PRO A 73 -45.01 18.44 23.31
N VAL A 74 -45.84 17.42 23.44
CA VAL A 74 -46.17 16.32 22.55
C VAL A 74 -47.21 16.78 21.52
N THR A 75 -47.05 16.27 20.30
CA THR A 75 -48.00 15.98 19.21
C THR A 75 -48.98 17.04 18.71
N GLN A 76 -48.96 17.21 17.37
CA GLN A 76 -50.17 17.02 16.54
C GLN A 76 -49.79 16.85 15.06
N GLU A 77 -50.35 15.80 14.45
CA GLU A 77 -50.39 15.54 13.02
C GLU A 77 -51.21 16.61 12.28
N ALA A 78 -50.74 17.05 11.14
CA ALA A 78 -51.57 17.70 10.13
C ALA A 78 -51.11 17.33 8.73
N ASN A 79 -51.93 16.56 8.06
CA ASN A 79 -51.97 16.30 6.63
C ASN A 79 -51.99 17.61 5.83
N THR A 80 -51.09 17.72 4.84
CA THR A 80 -51.36 18.49 3.60
C THR A 80 -50.55 17.92 2.42
N GLN A 81 -51.27 17.76 1.32
CA GLN A 81 -50.83 17.24 0.03
C GLN A 81 -49.89 18.19 -0.75
N PRO A 82 -49.29 17.73 -1.87
CA PRO A 82 -48.04 18.24 -2.43
C PRO A 82 -48.23 19.41 -3.37
N SER A 83 -47.40 20.41 -3.30
CA SER A 83 -47.25 21.44 -4.32
C SER A 83 -45.92 21.27 -5.08
N ASN A 84 -46.10 21.14 -6.35
CA ASN A 84 -45.20 21.25 -7.51
C ASN A 84 -43.79 21.87 -7.35
N GLY A 85 -42.79 21.12 -7.83
CA GLY A 85 -41.88 21.59 -8.87
C GLY A 85 -40.80 22.55 -8.45
N SER A 86 -39.64 22.01 -8.05
CA SER A 86 -38.37 22.66 -8.36
C SER A 86 -37.53 21.73 -9.20
N HIS A 87 -37.30 22.14 -10.44
CA HIS A 87 -36.34 21.55 -11.37
C HIS A 87 -34.96 21.43 -10.68
N LEU A 88 -34.64 20.24 -10.19
CA LEU A 88 -33.27 19.83 -10.04
C LEU A 88 -32.72 19.63 -11.47
N THR A 89 -31.89 20.54 -11.90
CA THR A 89 -31.08 20.39 -13.11
C THR A 89 -30.38 19.05 -13.04
N SER A 90 -30.74 18.16 -13.96
CA SER A 90 -30.03 16.92 -14.22
C SER A 90 -28.56 17.28 -14.47
N LYS A 91 -27.68 17.01 -13.50
CA LYS A 91 -26.24 16.97 -13.78
C LYS A 91 -26.03 15.92 -14.87
N ASP A 92 -25.34 16.34 -15.90
CA ASP A 92 -24.91 15.61 -17.07
C ASP A 92 -24.41 14.20 -16.68
N SER A 93 -25.28 13.19 -16.85
CA SER A 93 -25.00 11.79 -16.48
C SER A 93 -24.15 11.05 -17.53
N SER A 94 -23.52 11.80 -18.45
CA SER A 94 -22.80 11.21 -19.60
C SER A 94 -21.28 11.11 -19.42
N LYS A 95 -20.68 11.77 -18.40
CA LYS A 95 -19.23 11.74 -18.22
C LYS A 95 -18.84 10.59 -17.30
N ARG A 96 -18.02 9.66 -17.83
CA ARG A 96 -17.44 8.56 -17.05
C ARG A 96 -16.55 9.13 -15.94
N LYS A 97 -16.56 8.48 -14.76
CA LYS A 97 -15.68 8.85 -13.65
C LYS A 97 -14.25 8.46 -13.96
N ARG A 98 -13.31 9.36 -13.72
CA ARG A 98 -11.89 9.21 -14.05
C ARG A 98 -11.11 8.76 -12.81
N VAL A 99 -10.51 7.58 -12.89
CA VAL A 99 -9.79 6.96 -11.77
C VAL A 99 -8.31 6.79 -12.11
N MET A 100 -7.45 7.48 -11.36
CA MET A 100 -6.01 7.34 -11.45
C MET A 100 -5.53 6.30 -10.45
N ILE A 101 -4.83 5.26 -10.94
CA ILE A 101 -4.28 4.18 -10.11
C ILE A 101 -2.77 4.33 -10.04
N ILE A 102 -2.27 4.82 -8.92
CA ILE A 102 -0.84 4.94 -8.64
C ILE A 102 -0.33 3.59 -8.13
N GLY A 103 0.71 3.03 -8.79
CA GLY A 103 1.20 1.67 -8.53
C GLY A 103 0.44 0.59 -9.31
N GLY A 104 -0.03 0.92 -10.52
CA GLY A 104 -0.88 0.05 -11.34
C GLY A 104 -0.19 -1.15 -11.99
N ASP A 105 1.15 -1.22 -12.03
CA ASP A 105 1.89 -2.42 -12.46
C ASP A 105 2.04 -3.46 -11.35
N GLY A 106 1.66 -3.10 -10.12
CA GLY A 106 1.74 -3.93 -8.93
C GLY A 106 0.63 -4.99 -8.84
N TYR A 107 0.69 -5.82 -7.77
CA TYR A 107 -0.23 -6.93 -7.52
C TYR A 107 -1.70 -6.49 -7.38
N CYS A 108 -2.00 -5.59 -6.46
CA CYS A 108 -3.37 -5.07 -6.30
C CYS A 108 -3.73 -4.06 -7.39
N GLY A 109 -2.76 -3.21 -7.79
CA GLY A 109 -3.02 -2.14 -8.75
C GLY A 109 -3.44 -2.64 -10.12
N TRP A 110 -2.78 -3.70 -10.63
CA TRP A 110 -3.13 -4.25 -11.94
C TRP A 110 -4.53 -4.87 -11.97
N ALA A 111 -4.87 -5.72 -10.98
CA ALA A 111 -6.20 -6.31 -10.88
C ALA A 111 -7.29 -5.22 -10.78
N THR A 112 -7.05 -4.18 -9.97
CA THR A 112 -7.96 -3.05 -9.81
C THR A 112 -8.11 -2.25 -11.11
N ALA A 113 -7.03 -2.02 -11.85
CA ALA A 113 -7.07 -1.27 -13.12
C ALA A 113 -7.95 -1.98 -14.17
N LEU A 114 -7.79 -3.28 -14.32
CA LEU A 114 -8.60 -4.08 -15.26
C LEU A 114 -10.08 -4.07 -14.86
N HIS A 115 -10.35 -4.30 -13.56
CA HIS A 115 -11.72 -4.35 -13.06
C HIS A 115 -12.44 -3.01 -13.26
N LEU A 116 -11.84 -1.90 -12.84
CA LEU A 116 -12.46 -0.58 -12.99
C LEU A 116 -12.64 -0.20 -14.47
N SER A 117 -11.69 -0.56 -15.34
CA SER A 117 -11.85 -0.40 -16.78
C SER A 117 -13.01 -1.24 -17.31
N LYS A 118 -13.20 -2.48 -16.84
CA LYS A 118 -14.35 -3.34 -17.18
C LYS A 118 -15.69 -2.70 -16.76
N MET A 119 -15.70 -2.05 -15.59
CA MET A 119 -16.85 -1.33 -15.01
C MET A 119 -17.08 0.07 -15.63
N ASP A 120 -16.49 0.35 -16.81
CA ASP A 120 -16.65 1.59 -17.58
C ASP A 120 -16.11 2.88 -16.91
N TYR A 121 -15.19 2.78 -15.93
CA TYR A 121 -14.41 3.92 -15.51
C TYR A 121 -13.37 4.30 -16.57
N GLU A 122 -13.04 5.58 -16.71
CA GLU A 122 -11.82 6.02 -17.40
C GLU A 122 -10.64 5.80 -16.45
N VAL A 123 -9.69 4.95 -16.86
CA VAL A 123 -8.61 4.49 -15.99
C VAL A 123 -7.26 4.98 -16.50
N ALA A 124 -6.46 5.56 -15.60
CA ALA A 124 -5.04 5.82 -15.82
C ALA A 124 -4.19 5.04 -14.81
N ILE A 125 -3.09 4.49 -15.28
CA ILE A 125 -2.03 3.88 -14.46
C ILE A 125 -0.87 4.85 -14.36
N VAL A 126 -0.40 5.09 -13.13
CA VAL A 126 0.85 5.81 -12.82
C VAL A 126 1.78 4.84 -12.12
N ASP A 127 2.98 4.59 -12.66
CA ASP A 127 3.94 3.64 -12.07
C ASP A 127 5.37 3.98 -12.48
N ASN A 128 6.33 3.83 -11.58
CA ASN A 128 7.76 3.98 -11.88
C ASN A 128 8.46 2.64 -12.19
N LEU A 129 7.73 1.54 -12.20
CA LEU A 129 8.18 0.16 -12.44
C LEU A 129 9.28 -0.33 -11.48
N VAL A 130 9.47 0.36 -10.35
CA VAL A 130 10.54 0.04 -9.39
C VAL A 130 10.39 -1.36 -8.79
N ARG A 131 9.16 -1.89 -8.70
CA ARG A 131 8.94 -3.25 -8.21
C ARG A 131 9.63 -4.31 -9.10
N ARG A 132 9.69 -4.09 -10.40
CA ARG A 132 10.43 -4.97 -11.34
C ARG A 132 11.94 -4.85 -11.13
N LEU A 133 12.41 -3.63 -10.82
CA LEU A 133 13.82 -3.42 -10.48
C LEU A 133 14.21 -4.16 -9.18
N PHE A 134 13.33 -4.19 -8.17
CA PHE A 134 13.57 -4.96 -6.94
C PHE A 134 13.69 -6.45 -7.20
N ASP A 135 12.87 -7.02 -8.10
CA ASP A 135 13.01 -8.41 -8.51
C ASP A 135 14.41 -8.68 -9.05
N HIS A 136 14.87 -7.85 -9.98
CA HIS A 136 16.22 -7.99 -10.56
C HIS A 136 17.32 -7.82 -9.50
N GLN A 137 17.24 -6.80 -8.64
CA GLN A 137 18.26 -6.52 -7.60
C GLN A 137 18.38 -7.62 -6.55
N LEU A 138 17.27 -8.26 -6.21
CA LEU A 138 17.21 -9.31 -5.19
C LEU A 138 17.30 -10.72 -5.79
N GLY A 139 17.37 -10.84 -7.12
CA GLY A 139 17.32 -12.11 -7.83
C GLY A 139 15.98 -12.83 -7.63
N LEU A 140 14.89 -12.10 -7.48
CA LEU A 140 13.55 -12.62 -7.28
C LEU A 140 12.78 -12.68 -8.61
N ALA A 141 11.74 -13.50 -8.66
CA ALA A 141 10.81 -13.52 -9.77
C ALA A 141 9.40 -13.87 -9.28
N SER A 142 8.39 -13.30 -9.91
CA SER A 142 7.03 -13.77 -9.74
C SER A 142 6.90 -15.22 -10.21
N LEU A 143 6.08 -16.02 -9.52
CA LEU A 143 5.74 -17.37 -9.96
C LEU A 143 5.13 -17.34 -11.36
N THR A 144 4.25 -16.40 -11.63
CA THR A 144 3.66 -16.15 -12.94
C THR A 144 4.59 -15.33 -13.83
N PRO A 145 4.61 -15.58 -15.17
CA PRO A 145 5.31 -14.70 -16.09
C PRO A 145 4.57 -13.35 -16.17
N ILE A 146 5.29 -12.25 -15.96
CA ILE A 146 4.70 -10.90 -16.03
C ILE A 146 5.18 -10.20 -17.29
N ALA A 147 4.26 -10.00 -18.24
CA ALA A 147 4.51 -9.26 -19.47
C ALA A 147 4.82 -7.77 -19.18
N SER A 148 5.36 -7.05 -20.17
CA SER A 148 5.55 -5.60 -20.02
C SER A 148 4.20 -4.90 -19.80
N ILE A 149 4.19 -3.78 -19.07
CA ILE A 149 2.94 -3.03 -18.84
C ILE A 149 2.30 -2.57 -20.16
N HIS A 150 3.10 -2.25 -21.17
CA HIS A 150 2.61 -1.89 -22.50
C HIS A 150 1.92 -3.05 -23.21
N ASP A 151 2.49 -4.27 -23.14
CA ASP A 151 1.88 -5.47 -23.71
C ASP A 151 0.58 -5.82 -23.00
N ARG A 152 0.55 -5.71 -21.68
CA ARG A 152 -0.64 -5.95 -20.87
C ARG A 152 -1.77 -4.99 -21.25
N ILE A 153 -1.51 -3.70 -21.38
CA ILE A 153 -2.50 -2.68 -21.79
C ILE A 153 -2.95 -2.90 -23.23
N ARG A 154 -2.04 -3.19 -24.16
CA ARG A 154 -2.40 -3.51 -25.54
C ARG A 154 -3.30 -4.74 -25.64
N CYS A 155 -2.97 -5.79 -24.88
CA CYS A 155 -3.78 -7.00 -24.81
C CYS A 155 -5.19 -6.69 -24.30
N TRP A 156 -5.30 -5.92 -23.20
CA TRP A 156 -6.57 -5.49 -22.64
C TRP A 156 -7.43 -4.73 -23.65
N LYS A 157 -6.85 -3.75 -24.34
CA LYS A 157 -7.52 -2.99 -25.40
C LYS A 157 -7.99 -3.89 -26.55
N SER A 158 -7.15 -4.83 -26.96
CA SER A 158 -7.50 -5.77 -28.04
C SER A 158 -8.69 -6.67 -27.69
N LEU A 159 -8.78 -7.10 -26.42
CA LEU A 159 -9.84 -8.00 -25.95
C LEU A 159 -11.16 -7.27 -25.64
N THR A 160 -11.08 -6.05 -25.13
CA THR A 160 -12.24 -5.35 -24.56
C THR A 160 -12.65 -4.10 -25.34
N GLY A 161 -11.79 -3.57 -26.21
CA GLY A 161 -11.95 -2.27 -26.85
C GLY A 161 -11.72 -1.08 -25.91
N LYS A 162 -11.37 -1.31 -24.63
CA LYS A 162 -11.23 -0.26 -23.61
C LYS A 162 -9.78 0.16 -23.47
N ASP A 163 -9.57 1.47 -23.39
CA ASP A 163 -8.26 2.06 -23.16
C ASP A 163 -7.95 2.17 -21.67
N ILE A 164 -6.67 2.00 -21.31
CA ILE A 164 -6.09 2.37 -20.02
C ILE A 164 -4.92 3.30 -20.34
N GLU A 165 -4.96 4.53 -19.85
CA GLU A 165 -3.85 5.47 -19.99
C GLU A 165 -2.67 5.05 -19.14
N LEU A 166 -1.44 5.36 -19.58
CA LEU A 166 -0.22 4.97 -18.87
C LEU A 166 0.73 6.16 -18.75
N TYR A 167 1.08 6.49 -17.52
CA TYR A 167 2.07 7.49 -17.16
C TYR A 167 3.21 6.81 -16.41
N ILE A 168 4.42 6.80 -17.00
CA ILE A 168 5.61 6.18 -16.38
C ILE A 168 6.46 7.27 -15.74
N GLY A 169 6.52 7.29 -14.40
CA GLY A 169 7.30 8.24 -13.62
C GLY A 169 7.15 8.02 -12.12
N ASP A 170 7.90 8.80 -11.35
CA ASP A 170 7.97 8.66 -9.89
C ASP A 170 7.09 9.71 -9.20
N ILE A 171 6.24 9.28 -8.28
CA ILE A 171 5.40 10.21 -7.48
C ILE A 171 6.21 11.08 -6.52
N CYS A 172 7.47 10.73 -6.25
CA CYS A 172 8.39 11.61 -5.53
C CYS A 172 8.88 12.77 -6.38
N ASP A 173 8.70 12.72 -7.70
CA ASP A 173 8.88 13.85 -8.63
C ASP A 173 7.55 14.62 -8.73
N PHE A 174 7.48 15.77 -8.05
CA PHE A 174 6.25 16.56 -7.98
C PHE A 174 5.90 17.23 -9.32
N GLU A 175 6.88 17.56 -10.16
CA GLU A 175 6.65 18.12 -11.48
C GLU A 175 5.95 17.09 -12.40
N PHE A 176 6.48 15.86 -12.46
CA PHE A 176 5.85 14.74 -13.17
C PHE A 176 4.41 14.51 -12.69
N LEU A 177 4.19 14.46 -11.37
CA LEU A 177 2.87 14.22 -10.80
C LEU A 177 1.89 15.36 -11.14
N THR A 178 2.35 16.61 -11.09
CA THR A 178 1.58 17.79 -11.47
C THR A 178 1.11 17.73 -12.92
N GLU A 179 2.02 17.41 -13.84
CA GLU A 179 1.68 17.26 -15.26
C GLU A 179 0.69 16.13 -15.49
N THR A 180 0.86 15.02 -14.80
CA THR A 180 -0.06 13.87 -14.86
C THR A 180 -1.46 14.25 -14.35
N PHE A 181 -1.56 14.98 -13.22
CA PHE A 181 -2.84 15.46 -12.70
C PHE A 181 -3.54 16.43 -13.65
N LYS A 182 -2.81 17.35 -14.26
CA LYS A 182 -3.35 18.30 -15.25
C LYS A 182 -3.81 17.59 -16.53
N SER A 183 -3.09 16.57 -16.96
CA SER A 183 -3.41 15.81 -18.18
C SER A 183 -4.63 14.91 -17.98
N PHE A 184 -4.65 14.14 -16.89
CA PHE A 184 -5.70 13.17 -16.65
C PHE A 184 -6.89 13.73 -15.86
N GLU A 185 -6.73 14.75 -15.03
CA GLU A 185 -7.78 15.36 -14.19
C GLU A 185 -8.62 14.33 -13.40
N PRO A 186 -8.04 13.55 -12.48
CA PRO A 186 -8.73 12.46 -11.80
C PRO A 186 -9.88 12.94 -10.90
N ASP A 187 -11.00 12.22 -10.88
CA ASP A 187 -12.07 12.36 -9.88
C ASP A 187 -11.78 11.53 -8.63
N THR A 188 -10.96 10.47 -8.80
CA THR A 188 -10.49 9.62 -7.71
C THR A 188 -9.06 9.18 -7.97
N VAL A 189 -8.23 9.22 -6.93
CA VAL A 189 -6.91 8.60 -6.91
C VAL A 189 -6.95 7.36 -6.02
N VAL A 190 -6.56 6.21 -6.58
CA VAL A 190 -6.32 4.98 -5.82
C VAL A 190 -4.81 4.83 -5.64
N HIS A 191 -4.33 4.91 -4.41
CA HIS A 191 -2.90 4.99 -4.11
C HIS A 191 -2.33 3.66 -3.62
N PHE A 192 -1.77 2.87 -4.55
CA PHE A 192 -0.98 1.66 -4.30
C PHE A 192 0.54 1.87 -4.51
N GLY A 193 0.98 3.06 -4.94
CA GLY A 193 2.35 3.37 -5.35
C GLY A 193 3.35 3.43 -4.20
N GLU A 194 3.31 2.44 -3.31
CA GLU A 194 4.15 2.38 -2.12
C GLU A 194 4.97 1.09 -2.05
N GLN A 195 6.15 1.18 -1.45
CA GLN A 195 6.91 -0.02 -1.10
C GLN A 195 6.15 -0.75 0.01
N ARG A 196 5.62 -1.96 -0.29
CA ARG A 196 4.63 -2.70 0.49
C ARG A 196 5.19 -3.78 1.42
N SER A 197 6.49 -3.98 1.42
CA SER A 197 7.08 -5.12 2.12
C SER A 197 7.76 -4.72 3.43
N ALA A 198 7.25 -5.26 4.54
CA ALA A 198 7.90 -5.14 5.84
C ALA A 198 9.31 -5.77 5.83
N PRO A 199 9.54 -7.01 5.32
CA PRO A 199 10.88 -7.57 5.21
C PRO A 199 11.84 -6.73 4.36
N TYR A 200 11.41 -6.20 3.22
CA TYR A 200 12.24 -5.33 2.37
C TYR A 200 12.76 -4.12 3.16
N SER A 201 11.88 -3.46 3.91
CA SER A 201 12.22 -2.28 4.70
C SER A 201 13.21 -2.55 5.84
N MET A 202 13.44 -3.82 6.18
CA MET A 202 14.29 -4.28 7.28
C MET A 202 15.60 -4.92 6.81
N ILE A 203 15.88 -4.98 5.50
CA ILE A 203 17.11 -5.57 4.97
C ILE A 203 18.33 -4.74 5.37
N ASP A 204 18.29 -3.43 5.14
CA ASP A 204 19.37 -2.49 5.44
C ASP A 204 18.89 -1.04 5.49
N ARG A 205 19.80 -0.12 5.86
CA ARG A 205 19.50 1.33 5.94
C ARG A 205 19.02 1.90 4.60
N SER A 206 19.61 1.51 3.48
CA SER A 206 19.25 2.07 2.16
C SER A 206 17.80 1.76 1.83
N ARG A 207 17.36 0.50 2.05
CA ARG A 207 16.00 0.07 1.81
C ARG A 207 15.00 0.65 2.81
N ALA A 208 15.40 0.84 4.07
CA ALA A 208 14.60 1.54 5.06
C ALA A 208 14.37 3.00 4.66
N VAL A 209 15.44 3.72 4.26
CA VAL A 209 15.35 5.12 3.80
C VAL A 209 14.52 5.23 2.53
N PHE A 210 14.75 4.34 1.55
CA PHE A 210 13.91 4.29 0.34
C PHE A 210 12.44 4.13 0.70
N THR A 211 12.11 3.18 1.59
CA THR A 211 10.71 2.94 2.01
C THR A 211 10.07 4.18 2.61
N GLN A 212 10.78 4.87 3.53
CA GLN A 212 10.28 6.10 4.14
C GLN A 212 10.13 7.23 3.12
N HIS A 213 11.11 7.42 2.25
CA HIS A 213 11.08 8.46 1.23
C HIS A 213 9.96 8.21 0.21
N ASN A 214 9.94 7.03 -0.41
CA ASN A 214 8.95 6.69 -1.43
C ASN A 214 7.52 6.78 -0.89
N ASN A 215 7.26 6.21 0.29
CA ASN A 215 5.91 6.15 0.81
C ASN A 215 5.47 7.54 1.34
N VAL A 216 6.25 8.13 2.25
CA VAL A 216 5.82 9.37 2.94
C VAL A 216 5.89 10.59 2.01
N ILE A 217 6.99 10.77 1.26
CA ILE A 217 7.10 11.92 0.34
C ILE A 217 6.17 11.74 -0.85
N GLY A 218 6.07 10.52 -1.40
CA GLY A 218 5.12 10.24 -2.48
C GLY A 218 3.68 10.55 -2.08
N THR A 219 3.25 10.12 -0.89
CA THR A 219 1.91 10.44 -0.36
C THR A 219 1.71 11.94 -0.16
N LEU A 220 2.70 12.65 0.40
CA LEU A 220 2.63 14.12 0.53
C LEU A 220 2.46 14.80 -0.83
N ASN A 221 3.21 14.38 -1.85
CA ASN A 221 3.07 14.93 -3.19
C ASN A 221 1.68 14.69 -3.78
N VAL A 222 1.09 13.49 -3.57
CA VAL A 222 -0.29 13.21 -3.99
C VAL A 222 -1.29 14.14 -3.29
N LEU A 223 -1.12 14.39 -1.99
CA LEU A 223 -1.99 15.29 -1.23
C LEU A 223 -1.89 16.74 -1.73
N PHE A 224 -0.69 17.22 -2.04
CA PHE A 224 -0.50 18.54 -2.63
C PHE A 224 -1.05 18.64 -4.06
N ALA A 225 -0.88 17.59 -4.87
CA ALA A 225 -1.45 17.54 -6.22
C ALA A 225 -2.99 17.59 -6.19
N ILE A 226 -3.63 16.86 -5.26
CA ILE A 226 -5.08 16.96 -5.05
C ILE A 226 -5.48 18.38 -4.66
N LYS A 227 -4.83 18.95 -3.64
CA LYS A 227 -5.13 20.29 -3.14
C LYS A 227 -5.00 21.38 -4.21
N GLU A 228 -3.97 21.29 -5.06
CA GLU A 228 -3.65 22.36 -6.01
C GLU A 228 -4.38 22.24 -7.35
N PHE A 229 -4.74 21.01 -7.75
CA PHE A 229 -5.26 20.77 -9.10
C PHE A 229 -6.65 20.11 -9.13
N ARG A 230 -7.05 19.40 -8.07
CA ARG A 230 -8.30 18.63 -8.05
C ARG A 230 -8.89 18.55 -6.64
N GLU A 231 -9.29 19.68 -6.04
CA GLU A 231 -9.78 19.78 -4.66
C GLU A 231 -10.94 18.80 -4.33
N ASP A 232 -11.79 18.48 -5.30
CA ASP A 232 -12.89 17.52 -5.15
C ASP A 232 -12.47 16.04 -5.33
N CYS A 233 -11.20 15.77 -5.65
CA CYS A 233 -10.73 14.42 -5.88
C CYS A 233 -10.76 13.59 -4.59
N HIS A 234 -11.33 12.38 -4.68
CA HIS A 234 -11.36 11.44 -3.58
C HIS A 234 -10.07 10.59 -3.56
N LEU A 235 -9.34 10.63 -2.45
CA LEU A 235 -8.19 9.75 -2.24
C LEU A 235 -8.62 8.43 -1.62
N VAL A 236 -8.42 7.31 -2.31
CA VAL A 236 -8.52 5.95 -1.76
C VAL A 236 -7.10 5.45 -1.54
N LYS A 237 -6.63 5.47 -0.28
CA LYS A 237 -5.30 5.01 0.09
C LYS A 237 -5.36 3.55 0.50
N LEU A 238 -4.38 2.76 0.11
CA LEU A 238 -4.20 1.42 0.63
C LEU A 238 -3.34 1.45 1.90
N GLY A 239 -4.00 1.40 3.07
CA GLY A 239 -3.38 1.25 4.38
C GLY A 239 -2.97 -0.19 4.67
N THR A 240 -2.74 -0.50 5.92
CA THR A 240 -2.45 -1.87 6.39
C THR A 240 -2.91 -2.10 7.82
N MET A 241 -3.45 -3.28 8.10
CA MET A 241 -3.71 -3.73 9.48
C MET A 241 -2.45 -3.73 10.35
N GLY A 242 -1.26 -3.81 9.71
CA GLY A 242 0.03 -3.72 10.41
C GLY A 242 0.33 -2.36 11.05
N GLU A 243 -0.45 -1.32 10.76
CA GLU A 243 -0.37 -0.03 11.45
C GLU A 243 -0.78 -0.15 12.91
N TYR A 244 -1.76 -0.99 13.23
CA TYR A 244 -2.21 -1.23 14.61
C TYR A 244 -1.21 -2.04 15.44
N GLY A 245 -0.32 -2.79 14.78
CA GLY A 245 0.58 -3.71 15.47
C GLY A 245 -0.18 -4.90 16.08
N THR A 246 0.15 -5.23 17.33
CA THR A 246 -0.46 -6.34 18.07
C THR A 246 -0.87 -5.88 19.47
N PRO A 247 -1.89 -5.00 19.59
CA PRO A 247 -2.40 -4.57 20.89
C PRO A 247 -3.10 -5.72 21.61
N ASN A 248 -3.13 -5.68 22.94
CA ASN A 248 -3.84 -6.66 23.78
C ASN A 248 -5.27 -6.18 24.12
N ILE A 249 -5.92 -5.50 23.18
CA ILE A 249 -7.31 -5.04 23.24
C ILE A 249 -7.92 -5.18 21.84
N ASP A 250 -9.24 -5.11 21.74
CA ASP A 250 -9.96 -5.12 20.46
C ASP A 250 -9.49 -3.98 19.55
N ILE A 251 -9.36 -4.27 18.26
CA ILE A 251 -8.97 -3.30 17.25
C ILE A 251 -10.23 -2.74 16.60
N GLU A 252 -10.52 -1.46 16.87
CA GLU A 252 -11.63 -0.75 16.24
C GLU A 252 -11.28 -0.27 14.81
N GLU A 253 -12.28 0.06 14.01
CA GLU A 253 -12.09 0.56 12.65
C GLU A 253 -11.70 2.04 12.63
N GLY A 254 -10.40 2.29 12.78
CA GLY A 254 -9.76 3.60 12.64
C GLY A 254 -9.83 4.49 13.86
N TYR A 255 -10.89 4.39 14.69
CA TYR A 255 -11.11 5.29 15.83
C TYR A 255 -11.53 4.50 17.07
N ILE A 256 -11.15 5.01 18.23
CA ILE A 256 -11.53 4.46 19.53
C ILE A 256 -12.08 5.57 20.43
N THR A 257 -13.19 5.27 21.12
CA THR A 257 -13.73 6.17 22.15
C THR A 257 -13.15 5.79 23.51
N ILE A 258 -12.45 6.72 24.14
CA ILE A 258 -11.83 6.51 25.45
C ILE A 258 -12.35 7.50 26.49
N THR A 259 -12.41 7.05 27.74
CA THR A 259 -12.68 7.90 28.90
C THR A 259 -11.45 7.91 29.80
N HIS A 260 -10.90 9.09 30.04
CA HIS A 260 -9.75 9.28 30.91
C HIS A 260 -9.98 10.46 31.86
N ASN A 261 -9.80 10.24 33.17
CA ASN A 261 -10.05 11.26 34.20
C ASN A 261 -11.42 11.95 34.09
N GLY A 262 -12.49 11.17 33.80
CA GLY A 262 -13.85 11.67 33.68
C GLY A 262 -14.16 12.46 32.41
N ARG A 263 -13.25 12.50 31.43
CA ARG A 263 -13.46 13.13 30.12
C ARG A 263 -13.47 12.06 29.04
N THR A 264 -14.41 12.12 28.12
CA THR A 264 -14.58 11.18 26.99
C THR A 264 -14.24 11.88 25.68
N ASP A 265 -13.49 11.18 24.81
CA ASP A 265 -13.14 11.65 23.47
C ASP A 265 -13.04 10.46 22.50
N THR A 266 -13.25 10.72 21.20
CA THR A 266 -13.04 9.76 20.13
C THR A 266 -11.78 10.15 19.38
N LEU A 267 -10.78 9.28 19.45
CA LEU A 267 -9.44 9.53 18.93
C LEU A 267 -9.07 8.49 17.86
N PRO A 268 -8.13 8.80 16.96
CA PRO A 268 -7.54 7.78 16.11
C PRO A 268 -7.07 6.59 16.96
N TYR A 269 -7.36 5.37 16.51
CA TYR A 269 -6.92 4.17 17.21
C TYR A 269 -5.39 4.16 17.33
N PRO A 270 -4.83 3.76 18.49
CA PRO A 270 -3.38 3.72 18.70
C PRO A 270 -2.65 2.86 17.68
N LYS A 271 -1.59 3.39 17.08
CA LYS A 271 -0.82 2.73 16.03
C LYS A 271 0.55 2.32 16.53
N GLN A 272 0.93 1.07 16.33
CA GLN A 272 2.17 0.45 16.80
C GLN A 272 2.87 -0.31 15.66
N GLY A 273 3.29 0.42 14.62
CA GLY A 273 3.96 -0.17 13.47
C GLY A 273 5.21 -0.97 13.86
N SER A 274 5.35 -2.20 13.37
CA SER A 274 6.41 -3.15 13.74
C SER A 274 7.57 -3.22 12.74
N SER A 275 7.61 -2.36 11.73
CA SER A 275 8.71 -2.24 10.75
C SER A 275 8.75 -0.84 10.17
N PHE A 276 9.83 -0.47 9.46
CA PHE A 276 9.88 0.82 8.77
C PHE A 276 8.79 0.97 7.72
N TYR A 277 8.36 -0.12 7.07
CA TYR A 277 7.18 -0.11 6.21
C TYR A 277 5.91 0.24 6.99
N HIS A 278 5.60 -0.46 8.08
CA HIS A 278 4.40 -0.15 8.87
C HIS A 278 4.42 1.27 9.43
N LEU A 279 5.61 1.77 9.84
CA LEU A 279 5.76 3.15 10.31
C LEU A 279 5.51 4.16 9.18
N SER A 280 5.97 3.90 7.94
CA SER A 280 5.66 4.80 6.82
C SER A 280 4.15 4.90 6.59
N LYS A 281 3.44 3.77 6.67
CA LYS A 281 1.96 3.75 6.56
C LYS A 281 1.27 4.53 7.67
N VAL A 282 1.77 4.45 8.91
CA VAL A 282 1.27 5.28 10.02
C VAL A 282 1.49 6.77 9.74
N HIS A 283 2.65 7.14 9.20
CA HIS A 283 2.93 8.53 8.83
C HIS A 283 1.98 9.01 7.73
N ASP A 284 1.72 8.19 6.72
CA ASP A 284 0.80 8.51 5.62
C ASP A 284 -0.61 8.73 6.12
N SER A 285 -1.14 7.82 6.94
CA SER A 285 -2.48 7.96 7.53
C SER A 285 -2.61 9.25 8.36
N ASN A 286 -1.57 9.62 9.12
CA ASN A 286 -1.57 10.85 9.91
C ASN A 286 -1.52 12.10 9.02
N ASN A 287 -0.71 12.10 7.95
CA ASN A 287 -0.65 13.18 6.97
C ASN A 287 -1.99 13.36 6.26
N ILE A 288 -2.62 12.26 5.83
CA ILE A 288 -3.92 12.30 5.17
C ILE A 288 -5.00 12.81 6.13
N ALA A 289 -5.08 12.29 7.34
CA ALA A 289 -6.04 12.74 8.35
C ALA A 289 -5.89 14.25 8.66
N PHE A 290 -4.64 14.74 8.76
CA PHE A 290 -4.35 16.15 8.95
C PHE A 290 -4.81 17.00 7.76
N THR A 291 -4.53 16.56 6.54
CA THR A 291 -4.90 17.32 5.33
C THR A 291 -6.40 17.32 5.06
N CYS A 292 -7.11 16.23 5.39
CA CYS A 292 -8.57 16.23 5.37
C CYS A 292 -9.12 17.34 6.28
N LYS A 293 -8.64 17.41 7.51
CA LYS A 293 -9.06 18.42 8.47
C LYS A 293 -8.63 19.84 8.08
N ALA A 294 -7.41 20.01 7.53
CA ALA A 294 -6.82 21.32 7.26
C ALA A 294 -7.24 21.91 5.92
N TRP A 295 -7.42 21.06 4.88
CA TRP A 295 -7.66 21.50 3.49
C TRP A 295 -9.00 21.03 2.92
N GLY A 296 -9.79 20.26 3.69
CA GLY A 296 -11.05 19.72 3.20
C GLY A 296 -10.93 18.55 2.23
N ILE A 297 -9.73 17.98 2.06
CA ILE A 297 -9.54 16.77 1.24
C ILE A 297 -10.44 15.66 1.78
N ARG A 298 -11.00 14.85 0.88
CA ARG A 298 -11.77 13.66 1.21
C ARG A 298 -10.94 12.41 1.00
N ALA A 299 -10.85 11.53 1.99
CA ALA A 299 -10.04 10.32 1.89
C ALA A 299 -10.69 9.11 2.55
N THR A 300 -10.47 7.93 1.92
CA THR A 300 -10.78 6.63 2.51
C THR A 300 -9.49 5.83 2.62
N ASP A 301 -9.13 5.43 3.84
CA ASP A 301 -7.99 4.57 4.14
C ASP A 301 -8.48 3.12 4.31
N LEU A 302 -8.04 2.23 3.42
CA LEU A 302 -8.34 0.80 3.46
C LEU A 302 -7.20 0.10 4.20
N ASN A 303 -7.35 -0.11 5.53
CA ASN A 303 -6.36 -0.84 6.33
C ASN A 303 -6.38 -2.32 5.98
N GLN A 304 -5.59 -2.68 4.96
CA GLN A 304 -5.61 -3.99 4.33
C GLN A 304 -4.95 -5.06 5.19
N GLY A 305 -5.63 -6.22 5.30
CA GLY A 305 -5.07 -7.47 5.77
C GLY A 305 -4.10 -8.10 4.77
N VAL A 306 -3.78 -9.36 4.95
CA VAL A 306 -2.89 -10.11 4.05
C VAL A 306 -3.68 -10.60 2.84
N VAL A 307 -3.33 -10.12 1.66
CA VAL A 307 -3.98 -10.53 0.42
C VAL A 307 -3.42 -11.85 -0.08
N TYR A 308 -4.30 -12.74 -0.50
CA TYR A 308 -3.94 -14.00 -1.16
C TYR A 308 -4.65 -14.13 -2.51
N GLY A 309 -4.33 -15.19 -3.25
CA GLY A 309 -4.89 -15.42 -4.58
C GLY A 309 -4.13 -14.66 -5.67
N VAL A 310 -4.53 -14.86 -6.91
CA VAL A 310 -3.86 -14.26 -8.07
C VAL A 310 -4.83 -14.00 -9.22
N ARG A 311 -5.98 -14.68 -9.22
CA ARG A 311 -6.93 -14.69 -10.32
C ARG A 311 -8.09 -13.73 -10.04
N THR A 312 -8.45 -12.95 -11.05
CA THR A 312 -9.74 -12.27 -11.19
C THR A 312 -10.29 -12.63 -12.57
N GLU A 313 -11.57 -12.39 -12.81
CA GLU A 313 -12.18 -12.65 -14.11
C GLU A 313 -11.38 -11.99 -15.26
N GLU A 314 -10.91 -10.77 -15.04
CA GLU A 314 -10.17 -9.99 -16.03
C GLU A 314 -8.76 -10.56 -16.27
N THR A 315 -8.07 -10.98 -15.22
CA THR A 315 -6.71 -11.53 -15.34
C THR A 315 -6.68 -12.93 -15.96
N GLU A 316 -7.81 -13.63 -15.99
CA GLU A 316 -7.97 -14.94 -16.64
C GLU A 316 -8.36 -14.87 -18.13
N MET A 317 -8.72 -13.68 -18.63
CA MET A 317 -9.10 -13.51 -20.04
C MET A 317 -7.96 -13.83 -21.03
N HIS A 318 -6.69 -13.65 -20.61
CA HIS A 318 -5.52 -13.94 -21.42
C HIS A 318 -4.26 -14.07 -20.56
N GLU A 319 -3.32 -14.95 -20.94
CA GLU A 319 -2.07 -15.18 -20.20
C GLU A 319 -1.21 -13.90 -20.02
N VAL A 320 -1.21 -12.98 -20.98
CA VAL A 320 -0.53 -11.69 -20.92
C VAL A 320 -1.09 -10.80 -19.83
N LEU A 321 -2.37 -10.96 -19.44
CA LEU A 321 -3.02 -10.21 -18.36
C LEU A 321 -2.76 -10.80 -16.96
N CYS A 322 -2.07 -11.92 -16.89
CA CYS A 322 -1.82 -12.64 -15.64
C CYS A 322 -1.26 -11.70 -14.56
N ASN A 323 -1.79 -11.82 -13.35
CA ASN A 323 -1.30 -11.06 -12.21
C ASN A 323 -0.05 -11.72 -11.60
N ARG A 324 0.74 -10.95 -10.86
CA ARG A 324 1.91 -11.51 -10.19
C ARG A 324 1.53 -12.32 -8.96
N LEU A 325 2.28 -13.39 -8.72
CA LEU A 325 2.23 -14.18 -7.48
C LEU A 325 3.63 -14.21 -6.86
N ASP A 326 3.82 -13.44 -5.80
CA ASP A 326 5.07 -13.44 -5.04
C ASP A 326 5.02 -14.54 -3.96
N TYR A 327 6.08 -15.35 -3.89
CA TYR A 327 6.20 -16.49 -2.98
C TYR A 327 7.48 -16.47 -2.14
N ASP A 328 8.36 -15.52 -2.44
CA ASP A 328 9.65 -15.36 -1.78
C ASP A 328 9.53 -14.82 -0.34
N ALA A 329 10.65 -14.83 0.39
CA ALA A 329 10.71 -14.40 1.79
C ALA A 329 10.54 -12.87 1.99
N VAL A 330 10.66 -12.07 0.92
CA VAL A 330 10.61 -10.61 0.99
C VAL A 330 9.23 -10.07 0.63
N PHE A 331 8.65 -10.52 -0.48
CA PHE A 331 7.38 -10.01 -1.01
C PHE A 331 6.22 -11.01 -0.95
N GLY A 332 6.52 -12.30 -0.76
CA GLY A 332 5.49 -13.34 -0.67
C GLY A 332 4.67 -13.25 0.63
N THR A 333 3.38 -13.60 0.52
CA THR A 333 2.47 -13.72 1.67
C THR A 333 2.46 -15.16 2.21
N ALA A 334 2.03 -15.35 3.44
CA ALA A 334 2.11 -16.66 4.09
C ALA A 334 1.37 -17.76 3.31
N LEU A 335 0.10 -17.53 2.94
CA LEU A 335 -0.71 -18.52 2.24
C LEU A 335 -0.16 -18.82 0.83
N ASN A 336 0.17 -17.77 0.04
CA ASN A 336 0.75 -17.95 -1.30
C ASN A 336 2.06 -18.74 -1.23
N ARG A 337 2.92 -18.44 -0.25
CA ARG A 337 4.17 -19.17 -0.03
C ARG A 337 3.93 -20.61 0.35
N PHE A 338 2.98 -20.91 1.23
CA PHE A 338 2.64 -22.27 1.63
C PHE A 338 2.15 -23.11 0.45
N CYS A 339 1.28 -22.55 -0.39
CA CYS A 339 0.84 -23.25 -1.61
C CYS A 339 2.01 -23.56 -2.55
N VAL A 340 2.95 -22.64 -2.71
CA VAL A 340 4.14 -22.86 -3.54
C VAL A 340 5.09 -23.87 -2.90
N GLN A 341 5.29 -23.83 -1.57
CA GLN A 341 6.09 -24.81 -0.86
C GLN A 341 5.52 -26.22 -1.01
N ALA A 342 4.20 -26.39 -0.81
CA ALA A 342 3.51 -27.66 -1.02
C ALA A 342 3.68 -28.17 -2.46
N ALA A 343 3.49 -27.30 -3.46
CA ALA A 343 3.58 -27.66 -4.88
C ALA A 343 4.96 -28.18 -5.30
N VAL A 344 6.04 -27.76 -4.61
CA VAL A 344 7.42 -28.21 -4.92
C VAL A 344 7.95 -29.25 -3.92
N GLY A 345 7.10 -29.80 -3.03
CA GLY A 345 7.52 -30.78 -2.03
C GLY A 345 8.52 -30.20 -1.00
N HIS A 346 8.39 -28.92 -0.66
CA HIS A 346 9.15 -28.29 0.41
C HIS A 346 8.25 -28.18 1.65
N PRO A 347 8.76 -28.47 2.87
CA PRO A 347 7.98 -28.30 4.09
C PRO A 347 7.45 -26.87 4.23
N LEU A 348 6.21 -26.72 4.70
CA LEU A 348 5.63 -25.41 5.01
C LEU A 348 6.40 -24.73 6.15
N THR A 349 7.03 -23.59 5.90
CA THR A 349 7.86 -22.91 6.89
C THR A 349 7.03 -22.05 7.84
N VAL A 350 6.75 -22.58 9.02
CA VAL A 350 6.05 -21.89 10.11
C VAL A 350 7.04 -21.11 10.95
N TYR A 351 6.83 -19.80 11.12
CA TYR A 351 7.70 -18.93 11.91
C TYR A 351 7.36 -19.03 13.40
N GLY A 352 8.35 -19.40 14.22
CA GLY A 352 8.20 -19.57 15.66
C GLY A 352 7.17 -20.67 15.99
N LYS A 353 6.23 -20.38 16.90
CA LYS A 353 5.15 -21.30 17.28
C LYS A 353 3.97 -21.31 16.31
N GLY A 354 3.88 -20.33 15.40
CA GLY A 354 2.83 -20.23 14.41
C GLY A 354 1.48 -19.69 14.92
N GLY A 355 1.41 -19.17 16.15
CA GLY A 355 0.20 -18.60 16.74
C GLY A 355 -0.11 -17.16 16.31
N GLN A 356 0.75 -16.56 15.44
CA GLN A 356 0.55 -15.20 14.96
C GLN A 356 -0.68 -15.12 14.06
N THR A 357 -1.72 -14.42 14.52
CA THR A 357 -2.99 -14.25 13.80
C THR A 357 -3.00 -12.96 13.00
N ARG A 358 -3.60 -12.97 11.81
CA ARG A 358 -3.78 -11.82 10.91
C ARG A 358 -5.15 -11.90 10.24
N GLY A 359 -5.60 -10.74 9.73
CA GLY A 359 -6.70 -10.66 8.79
C GLY A 359 -6.25 -11.03 7.37
N TYR A 360 -7.07 -11.75 6.65
CA TYR A 360 -6.82 -12.22 5.28
C TYR A 360 -7.98 -11.86 4.37
N LEU A 361 -7.70 -11.68 3.08
CA LEU A 361 -8.73 -11.48 2.06
C LEU A 361 -8.22 -11.93 0.69
N ASP A 362 -9.16 -12.34 -0.17
CA ASP A 362 -8.87 -12.67 -1.57
C ASP A 362 -8.57 -11.39 -2.39
N ILE A 363 -7.79 -11.52 -3.45
CA ILE A 363 -7.50 -10.40 -4.37
C ILE A 363 -8.78 -9.79 -4.97
N ARG A 364 -9.81 -10.59 -5.23
CA ARG A 364 -11.11 -10.13 -5.73
C ARG A 364 -11.82 -9.25 -4.70
N ASP A 365 -11.71 -9.56 -3.42
CA ASP A 365 -12.26 -8.73 -2.34
C ASP A 365 -11.51 -7.41 -2.22
N THR A 366 -10.18 -7.42 -2.41
CA THR A 366 -9.39 -6.19 -2.48
C THR A 366 -9.93 -5.26 -3.56
N VAL A 367 -10.16 -5.78 -4.75
CA VAL A 367 -10.68 -5.01 -5.90
C VAL A 367 -12.08 -4.49 -5.62
N GLN A 368 -12.97 -5.34 -5.09
CA GLN A 368 -14.35 -4.97 -4.74
C GLN A 368 -14.38 -3.88 -3.64
N CYS A 369 -13.52 -3.96 -2.64
CA CYS A 369 -13.41 -2.92 -1.59
C CYS A 369 -13.03 -1.55 -2.16
N VAL A 370 -12.11 -1.53 -3.15
CA VAL A 370 -11.73 -0.28 -3.83
C VAL A 370 -12.89 0.27 -4.64
N GLU A 371 -13.60 -0.56 -5.38
CA GLU A 371 -14.80 -0.16 -6.12
C GLU A 371 -15.86 0.42 -5.18
N LEU A 372 -16.14 -0.23 -4.05
CA LEU A 372 -17.08 0.26 -3.04
C LEU A 372 -16.66 1.61 -2.45
N ALA A 373 -15.36 1.80 -2.19
CA ALA A 373 -14.83 3.07 -1.71
C ALA A 373 -14.99 4.20 -2.76
N ILE A 374 -14.79 3.89 -4.04
CA ILE A 374 -14.97 4.83 -5.16
C ILE A 374 -16.46 5.18 -5.35
N ALA A 375 -17.34 4.18 -5.27
CA ALA A 375 -18.78 4.36 -5.42
C ALA A 375 -19.38 5.18 -4.25
N ASN A 376 -18.79 5.06 -3.07
CA ASN A 376 -19.21 5.74 -1.85
C ASN A 376 -18.08 6.62 -1.33
N PRO A 377 -17.80 7.79 -1.93
CA PRO A 377 -16.71 8.66 -1.50
C PRO A 377 -16.92 9.17 -0.07
N ALA A 378 -15.83 9.47 0.62
CA ALA A 378 -15.86 10.18 1.89
C ALA A 378 -16.40 11.61 1.68
N GLU A 379 -16.98 12.21 2.74
CA GLU A 379 -17.41 13.61 2.70
C GLU A 379 -16.19 14.56 2.66
N PRO A 380 -16.33 15.78 2.13
CA PRO A 380 -15.28 16.78 2.19
C PRO A 380 -14.77 16.99 3.62
N GLY A 381 -13.46 16.89 3.82
CA GLY A 381 -12.82 17.00 5.14
C GLY A 381 -12.86 15.70 5.97
N GLU A 382 -13.52 14.67 5.50
CA GLU A 382 -13.58 13.38 6.19
C GLU A 382 -12.37 12.51 5.85
N PHE A 383 -11.71 11.98 6.90
CA PHE A 383 -10.78 10.87 6.84
C PHE A 383 -11.47 9.62 7.34
N ARG A 384 -11.95 8.79 6.41
CA ARG A 384 -12.68 7.57 6.70
C ARG A 384 -11.74 6.36 6.69
N VAL A 385 -11.84 5.49 7.69
CA VAL A 385 -10.99 4.30 7.82
C VAL A 385 -11.84 3.04 7.82
N PHE A 386 -11.44 2.06 7.01
CA PHE A 386 -12.02 0.73 6.97
C PHE A 386 -10.96 -0.34 7.20
N ASN A 387 -11.24 -1.31 8.06
CA ASN A 387 -10.43 -2.50 8.22
C ASN A 387 -10.78 -3.50 7.10
N GLN A 388 -9.85 -3.68 6.16
CA GLN A 388 -10.07 -4.42 4.93
C GLN A 388 -9.54 -5.85 5.04
N PHE A 389 -10.36 -6.75 5.52
CA PHE A 389 -10.16 -8.21 5.49
C PHE A 389 -11.49 -8.93 5.69
N THR A 390 -11.53 -10.23 5.36
CA THR A 390 -12.77 -11.04 5.39
C THR A 390 -12.70 -12.17 6.39
N GLU A 391 -11.50 -12.69 6.69
CA GLU A 391 -11.26 -13.81 7.60
C GLU A 391 -10.02 -13.58 8.44
N GLN A 392 -9.89 -14.34 9.52
CA GLN A 392 -8.73 -14.31 10.42
C GLN A 392 -8.17 -15.72 10.58
N PHE A 393 -6.85 -15.86 10.37
CA PHE A 393 -6.15 -17.12 10.54
C PHE A 393 -4.85 -16.93 11.29
N SER A 394 -4.49 -17.90 12.12
CA SER A 394 -3.11 -18.06 12.57
C SER A 394 -2.27 -18.70 11.46
N VAL A 395 -0.95 -18.61 11.58
CA VAL A 395 -0.04 -19.28 10.63
C VAL A 395 -0.23 -20.80 10.65
N ASN A 396 -0.52 -21.37 11.85
CA ASN A 396 -0.81 -22.80 12.00
C ASN A 396 -2.12 -23.21 11.30
N ASP A 397 -3.18 -22.39 11.39
CA ASP A 397 -4.45 -22.66 10.69
C ASP A 397 -4.22 -22.73 9.18
N LEU A 398 -3.47 -21.78 8.63
CA LEU A 398 -3.14 -21.79 7.20
C LEU A 398 -2.30 -23.01 6.81
N ALA A 399 -1.32 -23.40 7.64
CA ALA A 399 -0.51 -24.57 7.37
C ALA A 399 -1.38 -25.83 7.36
N ALA A 400 -2.28 -25.99 8.33
CA ALA A 400 -3.21 -27.13 8.40
C ALA A 400 -4.15 -27.18 7.18
N LEU A 401 -4.69 -26.02 6.76
CA LEU A 401 -5.55 -25.94 5.57
C LEU A 401 -4.80 -26.35 4.30
N VAL A 402 -3.57 -25.86 4.09
CA VAL A 402 -2.76 -26.21 2.92
C VAL A 402 -2.34 -27.69 2.95
N THR A 403 -2.01 -28.24 4.12
CA THR A 403 -1.70 -29.67 4.26
C THR A 403 -2.90 -30.52 3.84
N LYS A 404 -4.08 -30.24 4.39
CA LYS A 404 -5.33 -30.94 4.04
C LYS A 404 -5.67 -30.85 2.54
N ALA A 405 -5.49 -29.67 1.93
CA ALA A 405 -5.74 -29.48 0.50
C ALA A 405 -4.70 -30.23 -0.36
N GLY A 406 -3.42 -30.23 0.07
CA GLY A 406 -2.36 -30.97 -0.62
C GLY A 406 -2.59 -32.47 -0.64
N GLU A 407 -3.00 -33.04 0.49
CA GLU A 407 -3.35 -34.48 0.60
C GLU A 407 -4.44 -34.88 -0.40
N LYS A 408 -5.47 -34.06 -0.60
CA LYS A 408 -6.57 -34.32 -1.56
C LYS A 408 -6.08 -34.45 -3.01
N ILE A 409 -5.00 -33.74 -3.40
CA ILE A 409 -4.42 -33.80 -4.74
C ILE A 409 -3.15 -34.65 -4.82
N GLY A 410 -2.89 -35.47 -3.78
CA GLY A 410 -1.77 -36.41 -3.75
C GLY A 410 -0.41 -35.83 -3.49
N LEU A 411 -0.32 -34.65 -2.87
CA LEU A 411 0.94 -34.06 -2.42
C LEU A 411 1.27 -34.52 -1.00
N ASP A 412 2.53 -34.87 -0.76
CA ASP A 412 3.07 -35.11 0.59
C ASP A 412 3.49 -33.77 1.19
N VAL A 413 2.67 -33.21 2.08
CA VAL A 413 2.86 -31.89 2.67
C VAL A 413 3.21 -32.02 4.14
N SER A 414 4.41 -31.61 4.49
CA SER A 414 4.87 -31.53 5.89
C SER A 414 5.06 -30.09 6.34
N THR A 415 5.20 -29.88 7.64
CA THR A 415 5.47 -28.55 8.24
C THR A 415 6.83 -28.54 8.90
N LEU A 416 7.50 -27.37 8.86
CA LEU A 416 8.79 -27.12 9.50
C LEU A 416 8.71 -25.82 10.30
N SER A 417 8.85 -25.91 11.62
CA SER A 417 9.01 -24.71 12.45
C SER A 417 10.42 -24.15 12.29
N VAL A 418 10.51 -22.87 11.96
CA VAL A 418 11.77 -22.14 11.82
C VAL A 418 11.80 -20.93 12.75
N PRO A 419 12.97 -20.46 13.21
CA PRO A 419 13.05 -19.27 14.05
C PRO A 419 12.32 -18.08 13.43
N ASN A 420 11.47 -17.40 14.23
CA ASN A 420 10.78 -16.22 13.75
C ASN A 420 11.79 -15.10 13.44
N PRO A 421 11.92 -14.65 12.18
CA PRO A 421 12.84 -13.58 11.82
C PRO A 421 12.41 -12.22 12.31
N ARG A 422 11.14 -12.05 12.70
CA ARG A 422 10.52 -10.81 13.14
C ARG A 422 10.63 -10.60 14.65
N VAL A 423 10.43 -9.36 15.08
CA VAL A 423 10.26 -9.00 16.50
C VAL A 423 8.77 -8.84 16.76
N GLU A 424 8.12 -9.93 17.14
CA GLU A 424 6.70 -9.97 17.50
C GLU A 424 6.46 -11.06 18.55
N ALA A 425 5.33 -11.01 19.26
CA ALA A 425 4.91 -12.08 20.16
C ALA A 425 4.63 -13.36 19.37
N GLU A 426 4.96 -14.52 19.94
CA GLU A 426 4.68 -15.83 19.32
C GLU A 426 3.17 -16.13 19.27
N GLU A 427 2.44 -15.60 20.22
CA GLU A 427 0.99 -15.60 20.31
C GLU A 427 0.55 -14.20 20.71
N HIS A 428 -0.52 -13.69 20.11
CA HIS A 428 -1.05 -12.39 20.47
C HIS A 428 -2.57 -12.37 20.30
N TYR A 429 -3.21 -11.54 21.09
CA TYR A 429 -4.63 -11.27 20.95
C TYR A 429 -4.87 -10.57 19.61
N TYR A 430 -5.87 -11.05 18.86
CA TYR A 430 -6.25 -10.43 17.61
C TYR A 430 -7.77 -10.52 17.44
N ASN A 431 -8.48 -9.45 17.76
CA ASN A 431 -9.90 -9.30 17.53
C ASN A 431 -10.13 -7.92 16.88
N ALA A 432 -10.24 -7.91 15.56
CA ALA A 432 -10.34 -6.68 14.79
C ALA A 432 -11.72 -6.55 14.16
N LYS A 433 -12.38 -5.43 14.42
CA LYS A 433 -13.66 -5.07 13.79
C LYS A 433 -13.44 -4.77 12.31
N HIS A 434 -14.32 -5.27 11.44
CA HIS A 434 -14.23 -5.13 9.97
C HIS A 434 -15.61 -5.18 9.30
N THR A 435 -16.58 -4.45 9.86
CA THR A 435 -18.00 -4.52 9.43
C THR A 435 -18.35 -3.49 8.37
N LYS A 436 -17.67 -2.36 8.32
CA LYS A 436 -18.08 -1.22 7.48
C LYS A 436 -18.06 -1.51 5.97
N LEU A 437 -17.11 -2.29 5.47
CA LEU A 437 -17.10 -2.67 4.05
C LEU A 437 -18.24 -3.64 3.72
N VAL A 438 -18.58 -4.55 4.64
CA VAL A 438 -19.73 -5.44 4.50
C VAL A 438 -21.05 -4.64 4.51
N GLU A 439 -21.15 -3.63 5.36
CA GLU A 439 -22.29 -2.70 5.41
C GLU A 439 -22.43 -1.89 4.12
N LEU A 440 -21.31 -1.60 3.43
CA LEU A 440 -21.31 -0.99 2.09
C LEU A 440 -21.64 -1.95 0.95
N GLY A 441 -21.74 -3.26 1.22
CA GLY A 441 -22.13 -4.26 0.24
C GLY A 441 -21.02 -5.19 -0.23
N LEU A 442 -19.86 -5.26 0.45
CA LEU A 442 -18.83 -6.25 0.18
C LEU A 442 -19.41 -7.66 0.26
N LYS A 443 -19.19 -8.44 -0.79
CA LYS A 443 -19.54 -9.87 -0.86
C LYS A 443 -18.28 -10.70 -0.75
N PRO A 444 -17.92 -11.19 0.45
CA PRO A 444 -16.64 -11.83 0.70
C PRO A 444 -16.45 -13.13 -0.07
N HIS A 445 -15.25 -13.35 -0.61
CA HIS A 445 -14.78 -14.64 -1.06
C HIS A 445 -14.06 -15.33 0.09
N ILE A 446 -14.77 -16.23 0.76
CA ILE A 446 -14.24 -16.98 1.91
C ILE A 446 -13.27 -18.05 1.41
N LEU A 447 -12.19 -18.29 2.15
CA LEU A 447 -11.20 -19.34 1.85
C LEU A 447 -11.83 -20.73 2.06
N SER A 448 -12.67 -21.12 1.09
CA SER A 448 -13.27 -22.44 1.02
C SER A 448 -12.26 -23.49 0.54
N ASP A 449 -12.59 -24.75 0.72
CA ASP A 449 -11.81 -25.88 0.18
C ASP A 449 -11.60 -25.73 -1.34
N SER A 450 -12.62 -25.32 -2.10
CA SER A 450 -12.52 -25.14 -3.55
C SER A 450 -11.60 -23.98 -3.97
N LEU A 451 -11.63 -22.88 -3.23
CA LEU A 451 -10.74 -21.74 -3.48
C LEU A 451 -9.30 -22.10 -3.18
N LEU A 452 -9.05 -22.78 -2.06
CA LEU A 452 -7.71 -23.24 -1.69
C LEU A 452 -7.18 -24.30 -2.66
N ASP A 453 -8.02 -25.26 -3.10
CA ASP A 453 -7.67 -26.23 -4.12
C ASP A 453 -7.28 -25.54 -5.44
N SER A 454 -8.02 -24.49 -5.85
CA SER A 454 -7.68 -23.68 -7.05
C SER A 454 -6.33 -22.98 -6.90
N LEU A 455 -6.05 -22.37 -5.75
CA LEU A 455 -4.78 -21.67 -5.49
C LEU A 455 -3.60 -22.66 -5.46
N LEU A 456 -3.78 -23.83 -4.85
CA LEU A 456 -2.76 -24.88 -4.80
C LEU A 456 -2.49 -25.49 -6.19
N ASN A 457 -3.55 -25.81 -6.95
CA ASN A 457 -3.42 -26.28 -8.33
C ASN A 457 -2.72 -25.25 -9.23
N PHE A 458 -3.00 -23.95 -9.03
CA PHE A 458 -2.29 -22.88 -9.71
C PHE A 458 -0.79 -22.89 -9.37
N ALA A 459 -0.43 -23.07 -8.10
CA ALA A 459 0.98 -23.19 -7.72
C ALA A 459 1.66 -24.42 -8.35
N VAL A 460 0.95 -25.56 -8.44
CA VAL A 460 1.42 -26.78 -9.12
C VAL A 460 1.64 -26.54 -10.63
N GLN A 461 0.75 -25.80 -11.28
CA GLN A 461 0.88 -25.46 -12.72
C GLN A 461 2.18 -24.72 -13.03
N TYR A 462 2.65 -23.88 -12.11
CA TYR A 462 3.85 -23.05 -12.30
C TYR A 462 5.06 -23.53 -11.49
N LYS A 463 5.03 -24.75 -10.90
CA LYS A 463 6.07 -25.25 -9.97
C LYS A 463 7.50 -25.22 -10.54
N ASP A 464 7.67 -25.42 -11.86
CA ASP A 464 8.96 -25.45 -12.54
C ASP A 464 9.63 -24.06 -12.58
N ARG A 465 8.89 -23.00 -12.29
CA ARG A 465 9.40 -21.62 -12.19
C ARG A 465 9.90 -21.26 -10.78
N VAL A 466 9.74 -22.15 -9.81
CA VAL A 466 10.07 -21.87 -8.41
C VAL A 466 11.59 -21.94 -8.18
N ASP A 467 12.16 -20.83 -7.72
CA ASP A 467 13.51 -20.85 -7.15
C ASP A 467 13.45 -21.19 -5.65
N ARG A 468 13.83 -22.43 -5.32
CA ARG A 468 13.81 -22.95 -3.94
C ARG A 468 14.70 -22.16 -2.97
N LYS A 469 15.68 -21.39 -3.46
CA LYS A 469 16.58 -20.57 -2.62
C LYS A 469 15.85 -19.37 -2.02
N GLN A 470 14.73 -18.96 -2.63
CA GLN A 470 14.00 -17.75 -2.26
C GLN A 470 12.87 -18.02 -1.25
N ILE A 471 12.52 -19.28 -1.03
CA ILE A 471 11.39 -19.66 -0.15
C ILE A 471 11.71 -19.41 1.33
N MET A 472 12.99 -19.57 1.73
CA MET A 472 13.41 -19.48 3.12
C MET A 472 13.58 -18.03 3.59
N PRO A 473 13.34 -17.72 4.89
CA PRO A 473 13.52 -16.38 5.41
C PRO A 473 14.97 -15.92 5.25
N SER A 474 15.18 -14.78 4.62
CA SER A 474 16.51 -14.21 4.33
C SER A 474 16.81 -12.95 5.15
N VAL A 475 15.81 -12.36 5.82
CA VAL A 475 15.92 -11.09 6.56
C VAL A 475 15.66 -11.34 8.04
N SER A 476 16.60 -10.93 8.92
CA SER A 476 16.40 -11.00 10.38
C SER A 476 16.34 -9.59 10.98
N TRP A 477 15.29 -9.31 11.76
CA TRP A 477 15.08 -8.01 12.40
C TRP A 477 15.82 -7.87 13.74
N LYS A 478 16.28 -8.99 14.31
CA LYS A 478 16.88 -9.05 15.66
C LYS A 478 18.40 -8.81 15.70
N LYS A 479 19.09 -8.82 14.54
CA LYS A 479 20.55 -8.66 14.47
C LYS A 479 20.95 -7.64 13.43
N ILE A 480 21.43 -6.50 13.86
CA ILE A 480 22.26 -5.62 13.04
C ILE A 480 23.60 -6.36 12.87
N GLY A 481 23.90 -6.87 11.68
CA GLY A 481 25.20 -7.46 11.37
C GLY A 481 25.26 -8.92 10.92
N ALA A 482 24.15 -9.66 10.82
CA ALA A 482 24.16 -10.85 9.99
C ALA A 482 24.13 -10.41 8.52
N LYS A 483 25.30 -10.30 7.88
CA LYS A 483 25.36 -10.12 6.42
C LYS A 483 24.50 -11.21 5.80
N PRO A 484 23.54 -10.88 4.90
CA PRO A 484 22.87 -11.91 4.10
C PRO A 484 23.99 -12.72 3.44
N LYS A 485 23.93 -14.03 3.53
CA LYS A 485 24.82 -14.88 2.75
C LYS A 485 24.53 -14.55 1.28
N THR A 486 25.41 -13.77 0.72
CA THR A 486 25.64 -13.54 -0.71
C THR A 486 24.40 -13.24 -1.57
N VAL A 487 23.92 -12.01 -1.49
CA VAL A 487 23.48 -11.30 -2.69
C VAL A 487 24.63 -10.33 -3.02
N ALA A 488 25.18 -10.40 -4.21
CA ALA A 488 26.27 -9.53 -4.63
C ALA A 488 25.91 -8.07 -4.34
N ALA A 489 26.76 -7.40 -3.56
CA ALA A 489 26.61 -5.97 -3.30
C ALA A 489 26.82 -5.24 -4.63
N LEU A 490 25.73 -4.95 -5.33
CA LEU A 490 25.73 -3.89 -6.32
C LEU A 490 25.82 -2.59 -5.52
N SER A 491 27.03 -2.03 -5.49
CA SER A 491 27.27 -0.70 -4.97
C SER A 491 26.38 0.29 -5.73
N PHE A 492 25.42 0.89 -5.07
CA PHE A 492 24.84 2.13 -5.53
C PHE A 492 25.96 3.17 -5.56
N MET A 493 26.48 3.47 -6.72
CA MET A 493 27.15 4.75 -6.92
C MET A 493 26.08 5.81 -6.78
N GLY A 494 25.99 6.40 -5.60
CA GLY A 494 25.21 7.59 -5.38
C GLY A 494 25.80 8.68 -6.25
N SER A 495 25.08 9.08 -7.30
CA SER A 495 25.18 10.44 -7.82
C SER A 495 24.66 11.34 -6.70
N GLY A 496 25.56 12.21 -6.20
CA GLY A 496 25.28 13.11 -5.10
C GLY A 496 24.10 14.01 -5.38
N ILE A 497 23.37 14.24 -4.32
CA ILE A 497 22.58 15.45 -4.09
C ILE A 497 23.53 16.50 -3.50
#